data_ccc9d971ccdab6ee11e25598c5b6263a
#
_entry.id   ccc9d971ccdab6ee11e25598c5b6263a
#
_cell.length_a   1.000
_cell.length_b   1.000
_cell.length_c   1.000
_cell.angle_alpha   90.00
_cell.angle_beta   90.00
_cell.angle_gamma   90.00
#
_symmetry.space_group_name_H-M   'P 1'
#
loop_
_entity.id
_entity.type
_entity.pdbx_description
1 polymer ?
#
loop_
_entity_poly.entity_id
_entity_poly.type
_entity_poly.pdbx_seq_one_letter_code
_entity_poly.pdbx_strand_id
1 'polypeptide(L)'
;TSLHQQLKALYAGDEGEQEVKLGRYRIDAVRDDLLIEEQHGGLSALRDKVRSLRRRHDVLIVKPIVARRRLIKLDREGGAEVSRRWSPKRGAATDLFDELVHFTRAFPHKRVAIESPLVEVEELRYPGHGKRRRWRENDFVVEDQRLVRVVKTVELRSRDELGSLVAGD
;
A
#
# COMPACT_ATOMS: atom_id res chain seq x y z
N THR A 1 -6.91 -7.33 3.93
CA THR A 1 -5.86 -7.80 4.84
C THR A 1 -5.75 -6.88 6.05
N SER A 2 -5.23 -7.42 7.14
CA SER A 2 -4.94 -6.64 8.36
C SER A 2 -3.99 -5.48 8.08
N LEU A 3 -3.03 -5.64 7.20
CA LEU A 3 -2.11 -4.58 6.78
C LEU A 3 -2.84 -3.34 6.25
N HIS A 4 -3.81 -3.54 5.36
CA HIS A 4 -4.60 -2.44 4.82
C HIS A 4 -5.38 -1.70 5.92
N GLN A 5 -6.02 -2.43 6.82
CA GLN A 5 -6.74 -1.83 7.94
C GLN A 5 -5.82 -1.09 8.91
N GLN A 6 -4.65 -1.67 9.20
CA GLN A 6 -3.65 -1.06 10.09
C GLN A 6 -3.08 0.24 9.50
N LEU A 7 -2.81 0.27 8.19
CA LEU A 7 -2.35 1.50 7.52
C LEU A 7 -3.45 2.55 7.45
N LYS A 8 -4.70 2.18 7.12
CA LYS A 8 -5.83 3.12 7.17
C LYS A 8 -5.97 3.76 8.56
N ALA A 9 -5.92 2.95 9.61
CA ALA A 9 -6.00 3.45 10.98
C ALA A 9 -4.84 4.39 11.32
N LEU A 10 -3.61 4.02 10.92
CA LEU A 10 -2.42 4.84 11.13
C LEU A 10 -2.54 6.22 10.47
N TYR A 11 -3.03 6.28 9.24
CA TYR A 11 -3.15 7.53 8.49
C TYR A 11 -4.40 8.34 8.83
N ALA A 12 -5.48 7.70 9.21
CA ALA A 12 -6.66 8.39 9.74
C ALA A 12 -6.34 9.12 11.05
N GLY A 13 -5.51 8.49 11.90
CA GLY A 13 -5.28 8.97 13.27
C GLY A 13 -6.53 8.84 14.15
N ASP A 14 -6.46 9.40 15.35
CA ASP A 14 -7.55 9.28 16.33
C ASP A 14 -8.81 10.09 15.97
N GLU A 15 -8.65 11.16 15.19
CA GLU A 15 -9.73 12.10 14.83
C GLU A 15 -10.24 11.90 13.39
N GLY A 16 -9.60 11.04 12.59
CA GLY A 16 -9.98 10.80 11.20
C GLY A 16 -11.14 9.82 11.04
N GLU A 17 -11.98 10.09 10.05
CA GLU A 17 -13.07 9.19 9.67
C GLU A 17 -12.59 8.18 8.62
N GLN A 18 -13.02 6.93 8.71
CA GLN A 18 -12.69 5.88 7.74
C GLN A 18 -13.91 5.51 6.89
N GLU A 19 -13.63 5.05 5.65
CA GLU A 19 -14.65 4.54 4.71
C GLU A 19 -15.75 5.56 4.38
N VAL A 20 -15.36 6.84 4.21
CA VAL A 20 -16.27 7.96 3.99
C VAL A 20 -16.83 7.94 2.58
N LYS A 21 -18.16 8.09 2.45
CA LYS A 21 -18.82 8.22 1.14
C LYS A 21 -18.79 9.67 0.67
N LEU A 22 -18.13 9.93 -0.46
CA LEU A 22 -18.08 11.25 -1.10
C LEU A 22 -18.61 11.15 -2.54
N GLY A 23 -19.86 11.54 -2.72
CA GLY A 23 -20.55 11.36 -4.01
C GLY A 23 -20.59 9.88 -4.42
N ARG A 24 -20.00 9.56 -5.58
CA ARG A 24 -19.92 8.18 -6.09
C ARG A 24 -18.71 7.40 -5.57
N TYR A 25 -17.81 8.07 -4.86
CA TYR A 25 -16.58 7.46 -4.36
C TYR A 25 -16.70 7.09 -2.90
N ARG A 26 -15.98 6.04 -2.52
CA ARG A 26 -15.69 5.68 -1.14
C ARG A 26 -14.24 6.02 -0.88
N ILE A 27 -14.00 6.85 0.12
CA ILE A 27 -12.68 7.33 0.51
C ILE A 27 -12.19 6.49 1.69
N ASP A 28 -10.96 6.05 1.64
CA ASP A 28 -10.41 5.14 2.67
C ASP A 28 -10.35 5.79 4.05
N ALA A 29 -9.89 7.04 4.10
CA ALA A 29 -9.96 7.86 5.30
C ALA A 29 -10.04 9.36 4.98
N VAL A 30 -10.55 10.16 5.90
CA VAL A 30 -10.59 11.62 5.83
C VAL A 30 -10.08 12.18 7.15
N ARG A 31 -9.16 13.12 7.08
CA ARG A 31 -8.61 13.85 8.23
C ARG A 31 -8.44 15.32 7.86
N ASP A 32 -9.05 16.23 8.61
CA ASP A 32 -8.96 17.69 8.39
C ASP A 32 -9.19 18.10 6.92
N ASP A 33 -10.24 17.61 6.27
CA ASP A 33 -10.55 17.81 4.86
C ASP A 33 -9.58 17.16 3.85
N LEU A 34 -8.50 16.53 4.31
CA LEU A 34 -7.59 15.75 3.50
C LEU A 34 -8.18 14.38 3.20
N LEU A 35 -8.37 14.09 1.91
CA LEU A 35 -8.81 12.76 1.48
C LEU A 35 -7.59 11.82 1.40
N ILE A 36 -7.67 10.67 2.04
CA ILE A 36 -6.59 9.69 2.11
C ILE A 36 -7.03 8.41 1.40
N GLU A 37 -6.24 7.99 0.43
CA GLU A 37 -6.44 6.77 -0.37
C GLU A 37 -5.24 5.84 -0.20
N GLU A 38 -5.47 4.65 0.26
CA GLU A 38 -4.43 3.64 0.45
C GLU A 38 -4.48 2.61 -0.68
N GLN A 39 -3.36 2.42 -1.38
CA GLN A 39 -3.28 1.56 -2.57
C GLN A 39 -2.13 0.55 -2.49
N HIS A 40 -2.46 -0.70 -2.25
CA HIS A 40 -1.49 -1.81 -2.33
C HIS A 40 -1.18 -2.22 -3.76
N GLY A 41 -2.19 -2.24 -4.63
CA GLY A 41 -2.04 -2.52 -6.06
C GLY A 41 -1.41 -1.37 -6.83
N GLY A 42 -1.44 -1.44 -8.16
CA GLY A 42 -0.90 -0.39 -9.02
C GLY A 42 -1.64 0.94 -8.87
N LEU A 43 -0.90 2.05 -8.84
CA LEU A 43 -1.46 3.41 -8.76
C LEU A 43 -2.39 3.74 -9.92
N SER A 44 -2.20 3.11 -11.07
CA SER A 44 -3.07 3.28 -12.24
C SER A 44 -4.55 3.07 -11.94
N ALA A 45 -4.89 2.20 -10.97
CA ALA A 45 -6.26 1.95 -10.54
C ALA A 45 -6.93 3.17 -9.90
N LEU A 46 -6.16 4.03 -9.24
CA LEU A 46 -6.66 5.26 -8.60
C LEU A 46 -6.70 6.48 -9.54
N ARG A 47 -6.10 6.39 -10.71
CA ARG A 47 -5.85 7.55 -11.58
C ARG A 47 -7.09 8.41 -11.82
N ASP A 48 -8.19 7.81 -12.24
CA ASP A 48 -9.39 8.57 -12.60
C ASP A 48 -10.16 9.07 -11.37
N LYS A 49 -10.15 8.30 -10.29
CA LYS A 49 -10.66 8.72 -8.99
C LYS A 49 -9.92 9.98 -8.48
N VAL A 50 -8.60 9.92 -8.43
CA VAL A 50 -7.76 11.03 -7.97
C VAL A 50 -7.91 12.26 -8.87
N ARG A 51 -7.94 12.09 -10.19
CA ARG A 51 -8.19 13.21 -11.13
C ARG A 51 -9.54 13.90 -10.89
N SER A 52 -10.55 13.18 -10.49
CA SER A 52 -11.86 13.74 -10.14
C SER A 52 -11.79 14.47 -8.79
N LEU A 53 -11.25 13.83 -7.75
CA LEU A 53 -11.21 14.36 -6.38
C LEU A 53 -10.34 15.62 -6.27
N ARG A 54 -9.16 15.66 -6.89
CA ARG A 54 -8.21 16.76 -6.81
C ARG A 54 -8.72 18.10 -7.38
N ARG A 55 -9.89 18.10 -8.05
CA ARG A 55 -10.51 19.33 -8.53
C ARG A 55 -10.97 20.23 -7.38
N ARG A 56 -11.36 19.63 -6.25
CA ARG A 56 -11.97 20.34 -5.12
C ARG A 56 -11.33 20.02 -3.78
N HIS A 57 -10.60 18.90 -3.68
CA HIS A 57 -10.03 18.37 -2.44
C HIS A 57 -8.53 18.14 -2.56
N ASP A 58 -7.85 18.24 -1.45
CA ASP A 58 -6.48 17.77 -1.31
C ASP A 58 -6.51 16.25 -1.10
N VAL A 59 -5.63 15.53 -1.78
CA VAL A 59 -5.60 14.07 -1.79
C VAL A 59 -4.21 13.59 -1.40
N LEU A 60 -4.14 12.77 -0.40
CA LEU A 60 -2.96 12.00 -0.02
C LEU A 60 -3.12 10.56 -0.49
N ILE A 61 -2.17 10.09 -1.27
CA ILE A 61 -2.10 8.69 -1.68
C ILE A 61 -1.04 8.00 -0.83
N VAL A 62 -1.45 6.97 -0.13
CA VAL A 62 -0.56 6.11 0.66
C VAL A 62 -0.25 4.85 -0.16
N LYS A 63 1.00 4.74 -0.62
CA LYS A 63 1.48 3.60 -1.40
C LYS A 63 2.53 2.82 -0.61
N PRO A 64 2.14 1.80 0.18
CA PRO A 64 3.11 1.03 0.95
C PRO A 64 4.02 0.21 0.04
N ILE A 65 5.32 0.20 0.35
CA ILE A 65 6.33 -0.67 -0.26
C ILE A 65 6.81 -1.65 0.81
N VAL A 66 6.68 -2.94 0.51
CA VAL A 66 7.14 -3.99 1.43
C VAL A 66 8.66 -4.12 1.34
N ALA A 67 9.38 -3.41 2.22
CA ALA A 67 10.84 -3.45 2.30
C ALA A 67 11.34 -4.85 2.71
N ARG A 68 10.67 -5.48 3.67
CA ARG A 68 10.98 -6.85 4.11
C ARG A 68 9.71 -7.60 4.45
N ARG A 69 9.72 -8.90 4.14
CA ARG A 69 8.58 -9.79 4.43
C ARG A 69 9.03 -11.00 5.20
N ARG A 70 8.42 -11.23 6.35
CA ARG A 70 8.56 -12.47 7.11
C ARG A 70 7.45 -13.43 6.68
N LEU A 71 7.82 -14.58 6.14
CA LEU A 71 6.91 -15.63 5.71
C LEU A 71 6.64 -16.55 6.88
N ILE A 72 5.38 -16.65 7.28
CA ILE A 72 4.90 -17.55 8.33
C ILE A 72 4.07 -18.62 7.65
N LYS A 73 4.57 -19.86 7.67
CA LYS A 73 3.85 -21.01 7.12
C LYS A 73 2.99 -21.61 8.23
N LEU A 74 1.70 -21.74 7.94
CA LEU A 74 0.73 -22.45 8.76
C LEU A 74 0.52 -23.87 8.20
N ASP A 75 0.08 -24.80 9.05
CA ASP A 75 -0.28 -26.17 8.63
C ASP A 75 -1.56 -26.19 7.79
N ARG A 76 -2.52 -25.31 8.10
CA ARG A 76 -3.80 -25.11 7.40
C ARG A 76 -4.31 -23.69 7.62
N GLU A 77 -5.43 -23.35 7.03
CA GLU A 77 -6.15 -22.11 7.28
C GLU A 77 -6.47 -21.97 8.78
N GLY A 78 -6.10 -20.84 9.37
CA GLY A 78 -6.25 -20.57 10.81
C GLY A 78 -5.47 -21.53 11.74
N GLY A 79 -4.54 -22.29 11.21
CA GLY A 79 -3.83 -23.34 11.92
C GLY A 79 -2.59 -22.88 12.64
N ALA A 80 -1.78 -23.86 13.07
CA ALA A 80 -0.55 -23.61 13.81
C ALA A 80 0.62 -23.19 12.89
N GLU A 81 1.54 -22.39 13.43
CA GLU A 81 2.77 -22.02 12.74
C GLU A 81 3.69 -23.25 12.60
N VAL A 82 4.08 -23.57 11.37
CA VAL A 82 5.02 -24.66 11.05
C VAL A 82 6.43 -24.15 10.87
N SER A 83 6.58 -22.96 10.25
CA SER A 83 7.88 -22.37 10.02
C SER A 83 7.80 -20.85 9.83
N ARG A 84 8.93 -20.20 10.11
CA ARG A 84 9.08 -18.75 9.98
C ARG A 84 10.43 -18.42 9.36
N ARG A 85 10.42 -17.63 8.28
CA ARG A 85 11.66 -17.21 7.62
C ARG A 85 11.49 -15.87 6.91
N TRP A 86 12.58 -15.20 6.64
CA TRP A 86 12.57 -14.01 5.79
C TRP A 86 12.44 -14.38 4.30
N SER A 87 11.64 -13.62 3.58
CA SER A 87 11.63 -13.65 2.12
C SER A 87 12.95 -13.07 1.57
N PRO A 88 13.52 -13.64 0.51
CA PRO A 88 14.65 -13.02 -0.18
C PRO A 88 14.25 -11.74 -0.92
N LYS A 89 12.97 -11.59 -1.31
CA LYS A 89 12.48 -10.38 -1.97
C LYS A 89 12.51 -9.20 -1.03
N ARG A 90 13.02 -8.08 -1.52
CA ARG A 90 13.05 -6.80 -0.83
C ARG A 90 12.48 -5.74 -1.75
N GLY A 91 11.71 -4.81 -1.20
CA GLY A 91 11.27 -3.61 -1.90
C GLY A 91 12.14 -2.42 -1.51
N ALA A 92 12.30 -1.49 -2.42
CA ALA A 92 13.02 -0.24 -2.23
C ALA A 92 12.15 0.96 -2.62
N ALA A 93 12.52 2.15 -2.16
CA ALA A 93 11.79 3.38 -2.50
C ALA A 93 11.74 3.61 -4.03
N THR A 94 12.75 3.16 -4.75
CA THR A 94 12.85 3.22 -6.21
C THR A 94 11.74 2.44 -6.94
N ASP A 95 11.12 1.43 -6.29
CA ASP A 95 10.00 0.69 -6.88
C ASP A 95 8.78 1.61 -7.15
N LEU A 96 8.73 2.78 -6.49
CA LEU A 96 7.70 3.77 -6.74
C LEU A 96 7.77 4.38 -8.15
N PHE A 97 8.94 4.40 -8.79
CA PHE A 97 9.08 4.93 -10.15
C PHE A 97 8.23 4.17 -11.16
N ASP A 98 8.21 2.85 -11.08
CA ASP A 98 7.42 2.00 -11.99
C ASP A 98 5.92 2.31 -11.87
N GLU A 99 5.47 2.62 -10.67
CA GLU A 99 4.09 3.02 -10.40
C GLU A 99 3.75 4.40 -10.96
N LEU A 100 4.68 5.36 -10.82
CA LEU A 100 4.50 6.75 -11.25
C LEU A 100 4.40 6.89 -12.76
N VAL A 101 5.09 6.05 -13.55
CA VAL A 101 4.99 6.03 -15.02
C VAL A 101 3.53 5.92 -15.48
N HIS A 102 2.74 5.12 -14.79
CA HIS A 102 1.32 4.90 -15.10
C HIS A 102 0.36 5.88 -14.41
N PHE A 103 0.91 6.84 -13.65
CA PHE A 103 0.15 7.78 -12.85
C PHE A 103 0.34 9.26 -13.24
N THR A 104 1.07 9.53 -14.31
CA THR A 104 1.47 10.87 -14.79
C THR A 104 0.32 11.83 -15.05
N ARG A 105 -0.89 11.33 -15.35
CA ARG A 105 -2.10 12.15 -15.53
C ARG A 105 -2.74 12.61 -14.22
N ALA A 106 -2.37 12.03 -13.09
CA ALA A 106 -2.91 12.36 -11.78
C ALA A 106 -1.89 13.09 -10.90
N PHE A 107 -0.61 12.73 -11.01
CA PHE A 107 0.52 13.30 -10.29
C PHE A 107 1.67 13.63 -11.27
N PRO A 108 2.44 14.74 -11.10
CA PRO A 108 2.33 15.72 -10.02
C PRO A 108 1.15 16.69 -10.18
N HIS A 109 0.61 17.15 -9.06
CA HIS A 109 -0.43 18.15 -9.01
C HIS A 109 -0.45 18.81 -7.62
N LYS A 110 -0.69 20.13 -7.55
CA LYS A 110 -0.64 20.92 -6.30
C LYS A 110 -1.51 20.40 -5.15
N ARG A 111 -2.57 19.64 -5.46
CA ARG A 111 -3.51 19.05 -4.50
C ARG A 111 -3.33 17.53 -4.36
N VAL A 112 -2.22 16.97 -4.81
CA VAL A 112 -1.95 15.54 -4.69
C VAL A 112 -0.57 15.35 -4.10
N ALA A 113 -0.50 14.65 -2.98
CA ALA A 113 0.73 14.15 -2.39
C ALA A 113 0.75 12.62 -2.43
N ILE A 114 1.92 12.04 -2.47
CA ILE A 114 2.13 10.59 -2.35
C ILE A 114 3.06 10.36 -1.17
N GLU A 115 2.61 9.55 -0.23
CA GLU A 115 3.45 9.00 0.81
C GLU A 115 3.64 7.52 0.58
N SER A 116 4.90 7.09 0.60
CA SER A 116 5.28 5.70 0.43
C SER A 116 5.99 5.20 1.68
N PRO A 117 5.24 4.62 2.64
CA PRO A 117 5.85 3.98 3.78
C PRO A 117 6.52 2.68 3.35
N LEU A 118 7.83 2.56 3.63
CA LEU A 118 8.56 1.31 3.54
C LEU A 118 8.25 0.49 4.79
N VAL A 119 7.60 -0.65 4.61
CA VAL A 119 7.08 -1.45 5.71
C VAL A 119 7.76 -2.81 5.81
N GLU A 120 7.91 -3.29 7.03
CA GLU A 120 8.14 -4.71 7.29
C GLU A 120 6.81 -5.36 7.62
N VAL A 121 6.56 -6.52 7.01
CA VAL A 121 5.30 -7.25 7.20
C VAL A 121 5.52 -8.71 7.54
N GLU A 122 4.55 -9.30 8.24
CA GLU A 122 4.37 -10.73 8.35
C GLU A 122 3.29 -11.17 7.36
N GLU A 123 3.58 -12.22 6.60
CA GLU A 123 2.64 -12.82 5.67
C GLU A 123 2.38 -14.26 6.07
N LEU A 124 1.14 -14.51 6.48
CA LEU A 124 0.67 -15.83 6.88
C LEU A 124 0.23 -16.60 5.64
N ARG A 125 0.73 -17.82 5.48
CA ARG A 125 0.46 -18.70 4.32
C ARG A 125 0.13 -20.10 4.79
N TYR A 126 -0.83 -20.74 4.15
CA TYR A 126 -1.10 -22.16 4.34
C TYR A 126 -1.05 -22.90 2.99
N PRO A 127 -0.82 -24.23 3.01
CA PRO A 127 -0.82 -25.04 1.78
C PRO A 127 -2.18 -24.97 1.10
N GLY A 128 -2.21 -24.79 -0.21
CA GLY A 128 -3.45 -24.77 -0.96
C GLY A 128 -3.27 -24.21 -2.35
N HIS A 129 -4.26 -24.49 -3.20
CA HIS A 129 -4.33 -23.92 -4.53
C HIS A 129 -5.26 -22.72 -4.47
N GLY A 130 -4.72 -21.50 -4.67
CA GLY A 130 -5.52 -20.30 -4.77
C GLY A 130 -6.58 -20.40 -5.88
N LYS A 131 -7.57 -19.50 -5.89
CA LYS A 131 -8.66 -19.46 -6.89
C LYS A 131 -8.21 -19.45 -8.35
N ARG A 132 -6.93 -19.21 -8.63
CA ARG A 132 -6.32 -19.21 -9.97
C ARG A 132 -5.59 -20.52 -10.25
N ARG A 133 -6.31 -21.52 -10.72
CA ARG A 133 -5.80 -22.86 -11.12
C ARG A 133 -4.71 -22.84 -12.21
N ARG A 134 -4.41 -21.74 -12.86
CA ARG A 134 -3.55 -21.67 -14.05
C ARG A 134 -2.05 -21.47 -13.78
N TRP A 135 -1.63 -21.11 -12.57
CA TRP A 135 -0.21 -20.85 -12.27
C TRP A 135 0.25 -21.74 -11.14
N ARG A 136 0.95 -22.83 -11.51
CA ARG A 136 1.53 -23.83 -10.61
C ARG A 136 2.71 -23.33 -9.75
N GLU A 137 3.00 -22.02 -9.73
CA GLU A 137 4.22 -21.53 -9.08
C GLU A 137 4.14 -21.42 -7.56
N ASN A 138 2.95 -21.44 -6.97
CA ASN A 138 2.82 -21.28 -5.53
C ASN A 138 1.75 -22.24 -4.98
N ASP A 139 2.20 -23.31 -4.33
CA ASP A 139 1.33 -24.25 -3.60
C ASP A 139 0.92 -23.69 -2.23
N PHE A 140 0.57 -22.39 -2.17
CA PHE A 140 0.11 -21.78 -0.93
C PHE A 140 -0.95 -20.70 -1.20
N VAL A 141 -1.76 -20.47 -0.19
CA VAL A 141 -2.70 -19.35 -0.11
C VAL A 141 -2.20 -18.37 0.94
N VAL A 142 -2.24 -17.07 0.62
CA VAL A 142 -2.00 -16.02 1.60
C VAL A 142 -3.28 -15.83 2.40
N GLU A 143 -3.20 -16.11 3.70
CA GLU A 143 -4.30 -15.92 4.63
C GLU A 143 -4.40 -14.45 5.04
N ASP A 144 -3.29 -13.87 5.48
CA ASP A 144 -3.24 -12.49 5.95
C ASP A 144 -1.84 -11.88 5.77
N GLN A 145 -1.82 -10.54 5.79
CA GLN A 145 -0.60 -9.75 5.90
C GLN A 145 -0.79 -8.76 7.05
N ARG A 146 0.21 -8.67 7.93
CA ARG A 146 0.21 -7.82 9.12
C ARG A 146 1.39 -6.87 9.10
N LEU A 147 1.14 -5.62 9.45
CA LEU A 147 2.18 -4.62 9.63
C LEU A 147 3.00 -4.97 10.88
N VAL A 148 4.32 -5.05 10.72
CA VAL A 148 5.24 -5.16 11.85
C VAL A 148 5.73 -3.78 12.26
N ARG A 149 6.23 -3.01 11.29
CA ARG A 149 6.66 -1.62 11.50
C ARG A 149 6.77 -0.86 10.19
N VAL A 150 6.72 0.46 10.29
CA VAL A 150 7.15 1.38 9.25
C VAL A 150 8.65 1.66 9.47
N VAL A 151 9.48 1.38 8.47
CA VAL A 151 10.93 1.59 8.53
C VAL A 151 11.27 3.04 8.27
N LYS A 152 10.74 3.59 7.19
CA LYS A 152 10.81 5.01 6.82
C LYS A 152 9.62 5.33 5.91
N THR A 153 9.32 6.61 5.74
CA THR A 153 8.33 7.08 4.77
C THR A 153 9.01 8.02 3.79
N VAL A 154 8.74 7.82 2.51
CA VAL A 154 9.12 8.74 1.44
C VAL A 154 7.90 9.56 1.06
N GLU A 155 8.05 10.86 0.95
CA GLU A 155 7.00 11.79 0.58
C GLU A 155 7.32 12.45 -0.75
N LEU A 156 6.35 12.54 -1.64
CA LEU A 156 6.45 13.20 -2.94
C LEU A 156 5.29 14.17 -3.10
N ARG A 157 5.61 15.45 -3.29
CA ARG A 157 4.66 16.53 -3.60
C ARG A 157 4.89 17.15 -4.97
N SER A 158 6.12 17.02 -5.51
CA SER A 158 6.55 17.61 -6.78
C SER A 158 7.44 16.66 -7.58
N ARG A 159 7.75 17.05 -8.83
CA ARG A 159 8.71 16.32 -9.66
C ARG A 159 10.14 16.39 -9.14
N ASP A 160 10.50 17.51 -8.53
CA ASP A 160 11.88 17.75 -8.06
C ASP A 160 12.25 16.79 -6.92
N GLU A 161 11.26 16.37 -6.14
CA GLU A 161 11.43 15.40 -5.04
C GLU A 161 11.66 13.95 -5.52
N LEU A 162 11.39 13.66 -6.81
CA LEU A 162 11.72 12.34 -7.39
C LEU A 162 13.22 12.04 -7.32
N GLY A 163 14.08 13.07 -7.40
CA GLY A 163 15.51 12.91 -7.22
C GLY A 163 15.91 12.37 -5.85
N SER A 164 15.14 12.66 -4.82
CA SER A 164 15.38 12.19 -3.45
C SER A 164 15.19 10.68 -3.27
N LEU A 165 14.44 10.03 -4.16
CA LEU A 165 14.27 8.58 -4.15
C LEU A 165 15.57 7.83 -4.51
N VAL A 166 16.42 8.46 -5.31
CA VAL A 166 17.69 7.86 -5.80
C VAL A 166 18.85 8.15 -4.86
N ALA A 167 18.81 9.29 -4.17
CA ALA A 167 19.91 9.76 -3.30
C ALA A 167 19.89 9.13 -1.89
N GLY A 168 18.97 8.26 -1.59
CA GLY A 168 18.71 7.74 -0.23
C GLY A 168 19.06 6.27 -0.01
N ASP A 169 19.91 5.67 -0.82
CA ASP A 169 20.46 4.32 -0.60
C ASP A 169 21.79 4.36 0.14
#